data_6251d0c37fefd976ab39761087b41bb5
#
_entry.id   6251d0c37fefd976ab39761087b41bb5
#
_cell.length_a   1.000
_cell.length_b   1.000
_cell.length_c   1.000
_cell.angle_alpha   90.00
_cell.angle_beta   90.00
_cell.angle_gamma   90.00
#
_symmetry.space_group_name_H-M   'P 1'
#
loop_
_entity.id
_entity.type
_entity.pdbx_description
1 polymer ?
#
loop_
_entity_poly.entity_id
_entity_poly.type
_entity_poly.pdbx_seq_one_letter_code
_entity_poly.pdbx_strand_id
1 'polypeptide(L)'
;SVSALCTVHYLNDSARLGWAMRRAVEQHYDGTVAFLASGSLSHRFAQNGLAPEYAFKIWSPFLEALDHSVLQMWQRGDWKAFCEMLPEYAAKGHGEGFMHDTAMLLGALGWSDYDAPAEVVTPYFGASGTGQVNVVLPVTPQTGAAIPPAQASAAEGYTAVSQRL
;
A
#
# COMPACT_ATOMS: atom_id res chain seq x y z
N SER A 1 -10.17 -8.73 15.68
CA SER A 1 -9.23 -8.08 14.77
C SER A 1 -8.20 -9.07 14.26
N VAL A 2 -7.80 -8.93 13.01
CA VAL A 2 -6.69 -9.69 12.41
C VAL A 2 -5.59 -8.69 12.11
N SER A 3 -4.37 -9.01 12.47
CA SER A 3 -3.18 -8.22 12.15
C SER A 3 -2.26 -9.05 11.27
N ALA A 4 -1.88 -8.51 10.12
CA ALA A 4 -0.90 -9.11 9.23
C ALA A 4 0.34 -8.22 9.20
N LEU A 5 1.49 -8.83 9.44
CA LEU A 5 2.79 -8.14 9.43
C LEU A 5 3.43 -8.25 8.05
N CYS A 6 4.18 -7.22 7.67
CA CYS A 6 5.08 -7.34 6.53
C CYS A 6 6.11 -8.43 6.82
N THR A 7 6.13 -9.43 5.99
CA THR A 7 7.05 -10.55 6.07
C THR A 7 7.83 -10.65 4.76
N VAL A 8 8.80 -11.52 4.71
CA VAL A 8 9.58 -11.75 3.50
C VAL A 8 8.76 -12.61 2.54
N HIS A 9 7.84 -11.98 1.82
CA HIS A 9 7.00 -12.59 0.80
C HIS A 9 6.69 -11.58 -0.31
N TYR A 10 5.98 -12.00 -1.34
CA TYR A 10 5.70 -11.16 -2.50
C TYR A 10 4.48 -10.26 -2.28
N LEU A 11 4.45 -9.08 -2.93
CA LEU A 11 3.30 -8.18 -2.90
C LEU A 11 2.00 -8.86 -3.37
N ASN A 12 2.10 -9.71 -4.39
CA ASN A 12 0.95 -10.47 -4.87
C ASN A 12 0.42 -11.48 -3.85
N ASP A 13 1.28 -12.05 -2.99
CA ASP A 13 0.83 -12.92 -1.92
C ASP A 13 0.07 -12.14 -0.85
N SER A 14 0.53 -10.92 -0.53
CA SER A 14 -0.21 -10.00 0.34
C SER A 14 -1.56 -9.62 -0.26
N ALA A 15 -1.61 -9.32 -1.55
CA ALA A 15 -2.87 -9.04 -2.24
C ALA A 15 -3.83 -10.24 -2.20
N ARG A 16 -3.33 -11.45 -2.43
CA ARG A 16 -4.13 -12.69 -2.33
C ARG A 16 -4.64 -12.95 -0.90
N LEU A 17 -3.83 -12.64 0.10
CA LEU A 17 -4.26 -12.70 1.51
C LEU A 17 -5.40 -11.72 1.77
N GLY A 18 -5.30 -10.46 1.31
CA GLY A 18 -6.36 -9.47 1.44
C GLY A 18 -7.66 -9.91 0.76
N TRP A 19 -7.57 -10.45 -0.45
CA TRP A 19 -8.71 -11.06 -1.14
C TRP A 19 -9.33 -12.20 -0.32
N ALA A 20 -8.53 -13.12 0.20
CA ALA A 20 -9.03 -14.23 1.02
C ALA A 20 -9.70 -13.74 2.31
N MET A 21 -9.14 -12.73 2.97
CA MET A 21 -9.73 -12.09 4.15
C MET A 21 -11.11 -11.50 3.82
N ARG A 22 -11.23 -10.78 2.70
CA ARG A 22 -12.52 -10.26 2.23
C ARG A 22 -13.53 -11.38 2.00
N ARG A 23 -13.15 -12.46 1.33
CA ARG A 23 -14.02 -13.61 1.08
C ARG A 23 -14.47 -14.29 2.37
N ALA A 24 -13.56 -14.43 3.34
CA ALA A 24 -13.91 -15.01 4.65
C ALA A 24 -14.93 -14.13 5.39
N VAL A 25 -14.78 -12.81 5.35
CA VAL A 25 -15.75 -11.87 5.93
C VAL A 25 -17.12 -12.04 5.26
N GLU A 26 -17.18 -12.01 3.94
CA GLU A 26 -18.44 -12.14 3.18
C GLU A 26 -19.16 -13.47 3.43
N GLN A 27 -18.43 -14.54 3.72
CA GLN A 27 -19.00 -15.86 3.96
C GLN A 27 -19.44 -16.11 5.39
N HIS A 28 -18.84 -15.43 6.36
CA HIS A 28 -18.96 -15.81 7.77
C HIS A 28 -19.36 -14.66 8.70
N TYR A 29 -19.59 -13.46 8.17
CA TYR A 29 -19.91 -12.32 9.00
C TYR A 29 -20.92 -11.36 8.36
N ASP A 30 -22.05 -11.13 9.03
CA ASP A 30 -23.15 -10.31 8.53
C ASP A 30 -23.05 -8.82 8.97
N GLY A 31 -22.02 -8.45 9.74
CA GLY A 31 -21.87 -7.10 10.26
C GLY A 31 -21.03 -6.20 9.33
N THR A 32 -20.92 -4.94 9.72
CA THR A 32 -20.07 -3.96 9.04
C THR A 32 -18.59 -4.21 9.35
N VAL A 33 -17.75 -4.25 8.33
CA VAL A 33 -16.31 -4.43 8.43
C VAL A 33 -15.58 -3.30 7.73
N ALA A 34 -14.55 -2.78 8.36
CA ALA A 34 -13.59 -1.89 7.74
C ALA A 34 -12.22 -2.59 7.63
N PHE A 35 -11.59 -2.49 6.48
CA PHE A 35 -10.19 -2.87 6.30
C PHE A 35 -9.32 -1.63 6.50
N LEU A 36 -8.31 -1.75 7.35
CA LEU A 36 -7.36 -0.68 7.63
C LEU A 36 -5.95 -1.11 7.21
N ALA A 37 -5.39 -0.43 6.22
CA ALA A 37 -3.97 -0.47 5.92
C ALA A 37 -3.28 0.63 6.73
N SER A 38 -2.38 0.24 7.62
CA SER A 38 -1.68 1.15 8.51
C SER A 38 -0.21 1.24 8.12
N GLY A 39 0.10 2.21 7.30
CA GLY A 39 1.45 2.46 6.82
C GLY A 39 1.59 3.88 6.30
N SER A 40 2.81 4.30 6.08
CA SER A 40 3.15 5.56 5.41
C SER A 40 3.32 5.32 3.90
N LEU A 41 3.28 6.38 3.11
CA LEU A 41 3.75 6.34 1.73
C LEU A 41 5.28 6.12 1.71
N SER A 42 6.08 7.05 1.26
CA SER A 42 7.53 6.92 1.40
C SER A 42 7.93 6.84 2.88
N HIS A 43 8.83 5.92 3.21
CA HIS A 43 9.19 5.64 4.61
C HIS A 43 10.71 5.55 4.82
N ARG A 44 11.43 6.55 4.34
CA ARG A 44 12.83 6.69 4.75
C ARG A 44 12.87 7.38 6.11
N PHE A 45 12.62 6.60 7.16
CA PHE A 45 12.45 7.08 8.52
C PHE A 45 13.71 7.77 9.06
N ALA A 46 13.53 8.95 9.61
CA ALA A 46 14.56 9.70 10.34
C ALA A 46 14.30 9.63 11.85
N GLN A 47 15.30 9.24 12.60
CA GLN A 47 15.23 9.27 14.04
C GLN A 47 15.33 10.71 14.55
N ASN A 48 14.24 11.29 15.06
CA ASN A 48 14.14 12.71 15.39
C ASN A 48 15.20 13.21 16.40
N GLY A 49 15.66 12.34 17.30
CA GLY A 49 16.74 12.68 18.21
C GLY A 49 18.11 12.88 17.55
N LEU A 50 18.33 12.28 16.38
CA LEU A 50 19.58 12.36 15.61
C LEU A 50 19.48 13.27 14.39
N ALA A 51 18.28 13.45 13.85
CA ALA A 51 18.00 14.24 12.67
C ALA A 51 16.70 15.07 12.84
N PRO A 52 16.70 16.04 13.79
CA PRO A 52 15.52 16.82 14.14
C PRO A 52 14.96 17.67 13.00
N GLU A 53 15.78 17.97 11.98
CA GLU A 53 15.36 18.69 10.79
C GLU A 53 14.30 17.96 9.95
N TYR A 54 14.17 16.64 10.14
CA TYR A 54 13.15 15.82 9.46
C TYR A 54 11.86 15.65 10.26
N ALA A 55 11.74 16.20 11.46
CA ALA A 55 10.58 16.00 12.33
C ALA A 55 9.23 16.28 11.62
N PHE A 56 9.21 17.29 10.73
CA PHE A 56 8.02 17.70 9.96
C PHE A 56 8.30 17.76 8.44
N LYS A 57 9.22 16.96 7.95
CA LYS A 57 9.61 16.93 6.54
C LYS A 57 9.65 15.52 6.01
N ILE A 58 9.57 15.40 4.70
CA ILE A 58 9.86 14.19 3.96
C ILE A 58 11.36 14.15 3.68
N TRP A 59 11.90 12.94 3.58
CA TRP A 59 13.35 12.76 3.43
C TRP A 59 13.96 13.50 2.25
N SER A 60 13.27 13.56 1.13
CA SER A 60 13.77 14.25 -0.07
C SER A 60 12.65 14.73 -0.96
N PRO A 61 12.87 15.78 -1.78
CA PRO A 61 11.92 16.23 -2.79
C PRO A 61 11.56 15.15 -3.81
N PHE A 62 12.45 14.22 -4.09
CA PHE A 62 12.18 13.08 -4.97
C PHE A 62 11.10 12.16 -4.39
N LEU A 63 11.20 11.80 -3.11
CA LEU A 63 10.21 10.95 -2.43
C LEU A 63 8.87 11.67 -2.32
N GLU A 64 8.87 12.96 -2.02
CA GLU A 64 7.68 13.78 -1.98
C GLU A 64 6.96 13.82 -3.33
N ALA A 65 7.68 14.03 -4.43
CA ALA A 65 7.11 14.03 -5.77
C ALA A 65 6.57 12.65 -6.16
N LEU A 66 7.25 11.57 -5.75
CA LEU A 66 6.82 10.21 -6.00
C LEU A 66 5.52 9.88 -5.24
N ASP A 67 5.42 10.29 -3.97
CA ASP A 67 4.21 10.15 -3.15
C ASP A 67 3.03 10.90 -3.76
N HIS A 68 3.24 12.13 -4.22
CA HIS A 68 2.21 12.89 -4.91
C HIS A 68 1.76 12.22 -6.21
N SER A 69 2.65 11.56 -6.94
CA SER A 69 2.29 10.79 -8.13
C SER A 69 1.38 9.61 -7.78
N VAL A 70 1.68 8.90 -6.70
CA VAL A 70 0.83 7.83 -6.15
C VAL A 70 -0.55 8.37 -5.77
N LEU A 71 -0.60 9.46 -5.01
CA LEU A 71 -1.87 10.06 -4.59
C LEU A 71 -2.72 10.52 -5.78
N GLN A 72 -2.10 11.06 -6.83
CA GLN A 72 -2.82 11.42 -8.05
C GLN A 72 -3.44 10.20 -8.75
N MET A 73 -2.72 9.07 -8.81
CA MET A 73 -3.29 7.82 -9.35
C MET A 73 -4.46 7.35 -8.51
N TRP A 74 -4.34 7.33 -7.19
CA TRP A 74 -5.41 6.93 -6.29
C TRP A 74 -6.65 7.80 -6.41
N GLN A 75 -6.48 9.13 -6.45
CA GLN A 75 -7.57 10.09 -6.61
C GLN A 75 -8.28 10.00 -7.98
N ARG A 76 -7.61 9.47 -9.00
CA ARG A 76 -8.21 9.24 -10.33
C ARG A 76 -8.82 7.84 -10.48
N GLY A 77 -8.58 6.94 -9.53
CA GLY A 77 -8.95 5.54 -9.67
C GLY A 77 -8.05 4.76 -10.64
N ASP A 78 -6.83 5.25 -10.91
CA ASP A 78 -5.87 4.62 -11.84
C ASP A 78 -5.15 3.43 -11.16
N TRP A 79 -5.93 2.52 -10.59
CA TRP A 79 -5.40 1.42 -9.78
C TRP A 79 -4.59 0.42 -10.58
N LYS A 80 -4.93 0.22 -11.84
CA LYS A 80 -4.14 -0.63 -12.72
C LYS A 80 -2.72 -0.09 -12.87
N ALA A 81 -2.58 1.19 -13.20
CA ALA A 81 -1.28 1.84 -13.31
C ALA A 81 -0.53 1.82 -11.97
N PHE A 82 -1.23 2.03 -10.86
CA PHE A 82 -0.62 1.95 -9.54
C PHE A 82 -0.14 0.52 -9.22
N CYS A 83 -0.92 -0.52 -9.47
CA CYS A 83 -0.51 -1.91 -9.25
C CYS A 83 0.70 -2.30 -10.11
N GLU A 84 0.78 -1.80 -11.34
CA GLU A 84 1.94 -2.00 -12.22
C GLU A 84 3.20 -1.29 -11.67
N MET A 85 3.04 -0.11 -11.10
CA MET A 85 4.14 0.68 -10.51
C MET A 85 4.52 0.20 -9.09
N LEU A 86 3.63 -0.47 -8.38
CA LEU A 86 3.76 -0.78 -6.95
C LEU A 86 5.09 -1.46 -6.58
N PRO A 87 5.62 -2.45 -7.32
CA PRO A 87 6.92 -3.05 -6.99
C PRO A 87 8.07 -2.05 -7.08
N GLU A 88 8.04 -1.16 -8.06
CA GLU A 88 9.06 -0.13 -8.23
C GLU A 88 8.94 0.95 -7.16
N TYR A 89 7.72 1.37 -6.84
CA TYR A 89 7.46 2.31 -5.74
C TYR A 89 7.92 1.72 -4.40
N ALA A 90 7.57 0.48 -4.09
CA ALA A 90 8.01 -0.20 -2.87
C ALA A 90 9.54 -0.20 -2.73
N ALA A 91 10.26 -0.42 -3.83
CA ALA A 91 11.72 -0.48 -3.85
C ALA A 91 12.39 0.91 -3.81
N LYS A 92 11.92 1.87 -4.60
CA LYS A 92 12.56 3.19 -4.78
C LYS A 92 11.97 4.27 -3.87
N GLY A 93 10.67 4.19 -3.61
CA GLY A 93 9.94 5.09 -2.71
C GLY A 93 10.13 4.73 -1.24
N HIS A 94 10.74 3.58 -0.96
CA HIS A 94 10.85 3.07 0.40
C HIS A 94 9.50 3.03 1.13
N GLY A 95 8.42 2.64 0.42
CA GLY A 95 7.09 2.55 1.02
C GLY A 95 7.12 1.73 2.30
N GLU A 96 6.36 2.15 3.31
CA GLU A 96 6.38 1.47 4.60
C GLU A 96 6.03 -0.01 4.46
N GLY A 97 6.82 -0.86 5.14
CA GLY A 97 6.65 -2.30 5.05
C GLY A 97 6.70 -2.84 3.60
N PHE A 98 7.39 -2.16 2.69
CA PHE A 98 7.39 -2.46 1.25
C PHE A 98 5.98 -2.48 0.64
N MET A 99 5.04 -1.68 1.18
CA MET A 99 3.65 -1.56 0.71
C MET A 99 2.82 -2.85 0.81
N HIS A 100 3.19 -3.78 1.69
CA HIS A 100 2.43 -5.03 1.86
C HIS A 100 1.03 -4.81 2.44
N ASP A 101 0.86 -3.84 3.33
CA ASP A 101 -0.43 -3.42 3.87
C ASP A 101 -1.35 -2.85 2.78
N THR A 102 -0.82 -1.97 1.94
CA THR A 102 -1.53 -1.43 0.77
C THR A 102 -1.89 -2.53 -0.22
N ALA A 103 -0.97 -3.46 -0.50
CA ALA A 103 -1.24 -4.61 -1.37
C ALA A 103 -2.36 -5.49 -0.81
N MET A 104 -2.39 -5.75 0.51
CA MET A 104 -3.48 -6.48 1.16
C MET A 104 -4.81 -5.74 1.02
N LEU A 105 -4.83 -4.43 1.27
CA LEU A 105 -6.05 -3.63 1.13
C LEU A 105 -6.57 -3.67 -0.31
N LEU A 106 -5.73 -3.46 -1.30
CA LEU A 106 -6.13 -3.52 -2.71
C LEU A 106 -6.58 -4.93 -3.10
N GLY A 107 -5.96 -5.97 -2.57
CA GLY A 107 -6.42 -7.34 -2.76
C GLY A 107 -7.83 -7.57 -2.25
N ALA A 108 -8.19 -7.01 -1.10
CA ALA A 108 -9.56 -7.05 -0.58
C ALA A 108 -10.54 -6.23 -1.43
N LEU A 109 -10.08 -5.24 -2.16
CA LEU A 109 -10.88 -4.37 -3.02
C LEU A 109 -11.00 -4.85 -4.48
N GLY A 110 -10.21 -5.84 -4.91
CA GLY A 110 -10.22 -6.36 -6.28
C GLY A 110 -8.95 -6.07 -7.08
N TRP A 111 -7.87 -5.64 -6.38
CA TRP A 111 -6.58 -5.38 -6.98
C TRP A 111 -6.66 -4.32 -8.09
N SER A 112 -6.14 -4.63 -9.28
CA SER A 112 -6.15 -3.73 -10.45
C SER A 112 -7.53 -3.48 -11.07
N ASP A 113 -8.53 -4.28 -10.70
CA ASP A 113 -9.91 -4.12 -11.18
C ASP A 113 -10.76 -3.22 -10.26
N TYR A 114 -10.19 -2.79 -9.14
CA TYR A 114 -10.80 -1.74 -8.33
C TYR A 114 -10.78 -0.43 -9.13
N ASP A 115 -11.89 0.29 -9.16
CA ASP A 115 -12.10 1.44 -10.06
C ASP A 115 -12.58 2.71 -9.37
N ALA A 116 -12.90 2.63 -8.07
CA ALA A 116 -13.37 3.81 -7.36
C ALA A 116 -12.21 4.77 -7.02
N PRO A 117 -12.35 6.07 -7.25
CA PRO A 117 -11.38 7.07 -6.82
C PRO A 117 -11.21 7.06 -5.29
N ALA A 118 -9.97 7.24 -4.83
CA ALA A 118 -9.70 7.43 -3.41
C ALA A 118 -10.12 8.84 -2.97
N GLU A 119 -10.70 8.93 -1.78
CA GLU A 119 -10.98 10.18 -1.11
C GLU A 119 -9.82 10.50 -0.14
N VAL A 120 -9.13 11.60 -0.39
CA VAL A 120 -8.08 12.11 0.49
C VAL A 120 -8.73 12.89 1.63
N VAL A 121 -8.63 12.35 2.85
CA VAL A 121 -9.29 12.89 4.04
C VAL A 121 -8.44 13.92 4.76
N THR A 122 -7.12 13.76 4.73
CA THR A 122 -6.19 14.71 5.33
C THR A 122 -5.22 15.26 4.29
N PRO A 123 -4.72 16.49 4.46
CA PRO A 123 -3.60 16.95 3.65
C PRO A 123 -2.41 15.99 3.76
N TYR A 124 -1.67 15.85 2.67
CA TYR A 124 -0.39 15.17 2.69
C TYR A 124 0.63 15.99 3.50
N PHE A 125 1.41 15.33 4.35
CA PHE A 125 2.41 16.00 5.18
C PHE A 125 3.61 15.09 5.45
N GLY A 126 4.73 15.72 5.82
CA GLY A 126 5.94 15.03 6.24
C GLY A 126 5.99 14.80 7.75
N ALA A 127 6.42 13.62 8.17
CA ALA A 127 6.69 13.30 9.56
C ALA A 127 7.90 12.37 9.67
N SER A 128 8.95 12.81 10.36
CA SER A 128 10.15 11.99 10.59
C SER A 128 10.78 11.42 9.31
N GLY A 129 10.77 12.20 8.25
CA GLY A 129 11.30 11.77 6.94
C GLY A 129 10.30 11.00 6.08
N THR A 130 9.11 10.70 6.57
CA THR A 130 8.10 9.87 5.90
C THR A 130 6.94 10.69 5.34
N GLY A 131 6.30 10.22 4.28
CA GLY A 131 5.11 10.83 3.69
C GLY A 131 3.84 10.27 4.30
N GLN A 132 2.98 11.12 4.86
CA GLN A 132 1.77 10.75 5.58
C GLN A 132 0.53 11.32 4.92
N VAL A 133 -0.52 10.50 4.86
CA VAL A 133 -1.83 10.89 4.38
C VAL A 133 -2.89 9.90 4.89
N ASN A 134 -4.11 10.35 5.10
CA ASN A 134 -5.25 9.45 5.30
C ASN A 134 -6.14 9.47 4.07
N VAL A 135 -6.47 8.30 3.58
CA VAL A 135 -7.36 8.12 2.43
C VAL A 135 -8.47 7.12 2.74
N VAL A 136 -9.62 7.31 2.13
CA VAL A 136 -10.72 6.36 2.14
C VAL A 136 -10.88 5.79 0.74
N LEU A 137 -10.95 4.47 0.65
CA LEU A 137 -11.24 3.72 -0.57
C LEU A 137 -12.69 3.21 -0.49
N PRO A 138 -13.62 3.84 -1.21
CA PRO A 138 -15.04 3.45 -1.17
C PRO A 138 -15.25 2.01 -1.63
N VAL A 139 -16.08 1.26 -0.91
CA VAL A 139 -16.47 -0.10 -1.31
C VAL A 139 -17.76 -0.05 -2.10
N THR A 140 -17.74 -0.56 -3.32
CA THR A 140 -18.91 -0.70 -4.19
C THR A 140 -19.38 -2.16 -4.23
N PRO A 141 -20.61 -2.46 -4.71
CA PRO A 141 -21.06 -3.84 -4.88
C PRO A 141 -20.17 -4.69 -5.78
N GLN A 142 -19.45 -4.09 -6.71
CA GLN A 142 -18.53 -4.77 -7.64
C GLN A 142 -17.12 -4.92 -7.06
N THR A 143 -16.82 -4.21 -5.98
CA THR A 143 -15.49 -4.24 -5.35
C THR A 143 -15.15 -5.65 -4.85
N GLY A 144 -13.96 -6.12 -5.14
CA GLY A 144 -13.42 -7.37 -4.60
C GLY A 144 -13.71 -8.64 -5.41
N ALA A 145 -14.30 -8.52 -6.61
CA ALA A 145 -14.62 -9.68 -7.45
C ALA A 145 -13.37 -10.40 -8.01
N ALA A 146 -12.34 -9.67 -8.38
CA ALA A 146 -11.16 -10.23 -9.00
C ALA A 146 -10.18 -10.87 -7.98
N ILE A 147 -9.55 -11.95 -8.41
CA ILE A 147 -8.47 -12.62 -7.66
C ILE A 147 -7.14 -11.98 -8.11
N PRO A 148 -6.32 -11.43 -7.19
CA PRO A 148 -5.00 -10.95 -7.55
C PRO A 148 -4.15 -12.04 -8.20
N PRO A 149 -3.33 -11.71 -9.20
CA PRO A 149 -2.53 -12.69 -9.91
C PRO A 149 -1.53 -13.38 -8.99
N ALA A 150 -1.27 -14.66 -9.20
CA ALA A 150 -0.16 -15.35 -8.56
C ALA A 150 1.15 -14.86 -9.19
N GLN A 151 2.20 -14.72 -8.37
CA GLN A 151 3.51 -14.40 -8.90
C GLN A 151 4.10 -15.56 -9.68
N ALA A 152 4.63 -15.31 -10.87
CA ALA A 152 5.03 -16.36 -11.79
C ALA A 152 6.30 -17.12 -11.36
N SER A 153 7.19 -16.54 -10.55
CA SER A 153 8.34 -17.27 -9.98
C SER A 153 8.79 -16.69 -8.64
N ALA A 154 9.09 -17.58 -7.72
CA ALA A 154 9.60 -17.24 -6.39
C ALA A 154 11.04 -16.72 -6.41
N ALA A 155 11.82 -17.02 -7.44
CA ALA A 155 13.26 -16.76 -7.46
C ALA A 155 13.62 -15.29 -7.72
N GLU A 156 12.86 -14.58 -8.53
CA GLU A 156 13.22 -13.23 -8.97
C GLU A 156 12.96 -12.14 -7.90
N GLY A 157 11.88 -12.27 -7.14
CA GLY A 157 11.54 -11.29 -6.09
C GLY A 157 12.49 -11.35 -4.88
N TYR A 158 12.91 -12.54 -4.49
CA TYR A 158 13.80 -12.74 -3.35
C TYR A 158 15.21 -12.20 -3.59
N THR A 159 15.71 -12.32 -4.80
CA THR A 159 17.03 -11.82 -5.19
C THR A 159 17.09 -10.29 -5.18
N ALA A 160 16.00 -9.62 -5.51
CA ALA A 160 15.95 -8.15 -5.52
C ALA A 160 15.97 -7.53 -4.12
N VAL A 161 15.43 -8.20 -3.10
CA VAL A 161 15.42 -7.73 -1.71
C VAL A 161 16.73 -8.06 -1.00
N SER A 162 17.26 -9.28 -1.18
CA SER A 162 18.47 -9.73 -0.49
C SER A 162 19.77 -9.08 -0.98
N GLN A 163 19.79 -8.49 -2.18
CA GLN A 163 20.96 -7.77 -2.71
C GLN A 163 21.03 -6.30 -2.25
N ARG A 164 20.06 -5.83 -1.45
CA ARG A 164 19.95 -4.42 -1.01
C ARG A 164 20.05 -4.23 0.50
N LEU A 165 20.25 -5.30 1.25
CA LEU A 165 20.60 -5.30 2.68
C LEU A 165 22.11 -5.44 2.84
#